data_aa71657ba3339c8ea0df741b9da85d4c
#
_entry.id   aa71657ba3339c8ea0df741b9da85d4c
#
_cell.length_a   1.000
_cell.length_b   1.000
_cell.length_c   1.000
_cell.angle_alpha   90.00
_cell.angle_beta   90.00
_cell.angle_gamma   90.00
#
_symmetry.space_group_name_H-M   'P 1'
#
loop_
_entity.id
_entity.type
_entity.pdbx_description
1 polymer ?
#
loop_
_entity_poly.entity_id
_entity_poly.type
_entity_poly.pdbx_seq_one_letter_code
_entity_poly.pdbx_strand_id
1 'polypeptide(L)'
;VSKDFIEVTGFQQLQDKLKSISNDKVKEKEVLKLLGQLANPMVKAVKDITPVSKKVHIQKRKKQKFGTYIKPGTGKKSIGKTIMRKARNPTIYISPRSTKRADGWYLRQFVIKGTKNIASNNFVDRAHRANQGTITKSAEVKIAKYIQKQIDRLSNA
;
A
#
# COMPACT_ATOMS: atom_id res chain seq x y z
N VAL A 1 -3.86 -0.80 -26.78
CA VAL A 1 -3.84 -0.96 -25.31
C VAL A 1 -3.51 0.40 -24.74
N SER A 2 -4.54 1.22 -24.44
CA SER A 2 -4.36 2.55 -23.84
C SER A 2 -3.94 2.36 -22.38
N LYS A 3 -2.74 2.84 -22.08
CA LYS A 3 -2.26 3.05 -20.73
C LYS A 3 -2.87 4.36 -20.22
N ASP A 4 -4.03 4.30 -19.60
CA ASP A 4 -4.58 5.45 -18.90
C ASP A 4 -3.82 5.62 -17.58
N PHE A 5 -2.65 6.27 -17.69
CA PHE A 5 -2.00 6.88 -16.54
C PHE A 5 -2.72 8.19 -16.28
N ILE A 6 -3.41 8.29 -15.15
CA ILE A 6 -3.89 9.57 -14.65
C ILE A 6 -2.66 10.35 -14.21
N GLU A 7 -2.19 11.24 -15.06
CA GLU A 7 -1.14 12.20 -14.76
C GLU A 7 -1.72 13.29 -13.86
N VAL A 8 -1.46 13.19 -12.57
CA VAL A 8 -1.78 14.27 -11.63
C VAL A 8 -0.72 15.36 -11.80
N THR A 9 -0.95 16.29 -12.73
CA THR A 9 -0.01 17.33 -13.15
C THR A 9 0.47 18.28 -12.04
N GLY A 10 -0.26 18.42 -10.93
CA GLY A 10 0.17 19.20 -9.76
C GLY A 10 1.21 18.50 -8.88
N PHE A 11 1.34 17.19 -8.97
CA PHE A 11 2.22 16.41 -8.09
C PHE A 11 3.70 16.55 -8.47
N GLN A 12 4.00 16.72 -9.75
CA GLN A 12 5.37 16.91 -10.24
C GLN A 12 5.95 18.25 -9.76
N GLN A 13 5.18 19.33 -9.91
CA GLN A 13 5.61 20.67 -9.42
C GLN A 13 5.76 20.71 -7.91
N LEU A 14 4.90 20.03 -7.18
CA LEU A 14 5.00 19.87 -5.73
C LEU A 14 6.23 19.04 -5.34
N GLN A 15 6.51 17.99 -6.07
CA GLN A 15 7.68 17.14 -5.87
C GLN A 15 8.97 17.90 -6.13
N ASP A 16 9.03 18.75 -7.16
CA ASP A 16 10.19 19.54 -7.50
C ASP A 16 10.43 20.68 -6.47
N LYS A 17 9.37 21.31 -5.98
CA LYS A 17 9.45 22.24 -4.85
C LYS A 17 9.88 21.55 -3.55
N LEU A 18 9.36 20.35 -3.27
CA LEU A 18 9.80 19.56 -2.12
C LEU A 18 11.25 19.09 -2.27
N LYS A 19 11.72 18.78 -3.48
CA LYS A 19 13.13 18.46 -3.73
C LYS A 19 14.04 19.67 -3.50
N SER A 20 13.65 20.87 -3.92
CA SER A 20 14.43 22.09 -3.69
C SER A 20 14.54 22.46 -2.21
N ILE A 21 13.56 22.10 -1.40
CA ILE A 21 13.56 22.27 0.06
C ILE A 21 14.32 21.17 0.77
N SER A 22 14.56 20.01 0.14
CA SER A 22 14.92 18.76 0.82
C SER A 22 16.27 18.18 0.41
N ASN A 23 17.35 18.88 0.69
CA ASN A 23 18.65 18.22 0.84
C ASN A 23 18.85 17.59 2.23
N ASP A 24 17.79 17.49 3.03
CA ASP A 24 17.85 17.06 4.40
C ASP A 24 17.21 15.68 4.59
N LYS A 25 18.03 14.71 5.01
CA LYS A 25 17.59 13.32 5.33
C LYS A 25 16.45 13.25 6.36
N VAL A 26 16.28 14.30 7.17
CA VAL A 26 15.18 14.39 8.14
C VAL A 26 13.86 14.63 7.41
N LYS A 27 13.84 15.53 6.45
CA LYS A 27 12.64 15.85 5.63
C LYS A 27 12.22 14.66 4.77
N GLU A 28 13.18 13.91 4.20
CA GLU A 28 12.88 12.67 3.49
C GLU A 28 12.12 11.67 4.37
N LYS A 29 12.56 11.49 5.62
CA LYS A 29 11.87 10.60 6.58
C LYS A 29 10.46 11.09 6.92
N GLU A 30 10.27 12.40 7.07
CA GLU A 30 8.94 12.99 7.33
C GLU A 30 7.99 12.78 6.15
N VAL A 31 8.46 13.00 4.91
CA VAL A 31 7.68 12.74 3.68
C VAL A 31 7.31 11.28 3.57
N LEU A 32 8.24 10.36 3.79
CA LEU A 32 7.97 8.91 3.79
C LEU A 32 6.95 8.50 4.86
N LYS A 33 7.00 9.14 6.04
CA LYS A 33 6.02 8.93 7.11
C LYS A 33 4.64 9.43 6.68
N LEU A 34 4.55 10.61 6.09
CA LEU A 34 3.31 11.18 5.55
C LEU A 34 2.70 10.27 4.48
N LEU A 35 3.48 9.86 3.49
CA LEU A 35 3.05 8.93 2.45
C LEU A 35 2.54 7.62 3.07
N GLY A 36 3.24 7.11 4.09
CA GLY A 36 2.80 5.95 4.84
C GLY A 36 1.44 6.14 5.51
N GLN A 37 1.15 7.31 6.04
CA GLN A 37 -0.15 7.64 6.64
C GLN A 37 -1.25 7.77 5.59
N LEU A 38 -0.95 8.35 4.43
CA LEU A 38 -1.87 8.50 3.31
C LEU A 38 -2.32 7.15 2.73
N ALA A 39 -1.48 6.12 2.81
CA ALA A 39 -1.82 4.78 2.37
C ALA A 39 -2.72 3.98 3.34
N ASN A 40 -2.89 4.41 4.60
CA ASN A 40 -3.65 3.65 5.60
C ASN A 40 -5.13 3.44 5.21
N PRO A 41 -5.88 4.43 4.71
CA PRO A 41 -7.26 4.22 4.28
C PRO A 41 -7.37 3.14 3.20
N MET A 42 -6.45 3.12 2.23
CA MET A 42 -6.43 2.09 1.19
C MET A 42 -6.12 0.71 1.77
N VAL A 43 -5.18 0.60 2.71
CA VAL A 43 -4.91 -0.68 3.41
C VAL A 43 -6.16 -1.20 4.11
N LYS A 44 -6.93 -0.31 4.75
CA LYS A 44 -8.21 -0.66 5.38
C LYS A 44 -9.21 -1.14 4.34
N ALA A 45 -9.44 -0.38 3.27
CA ALA A 45 -10.37 -0.74 2.19
C ALA A 45 -10.03 -2.09 1.55
N VAL A 46 -8.76 -2.37 1.27
CA VAL A 46 -8.32 -3.69 0.76
C VAL A 46 -8.59 -4.80 1.78
N LYS A 47 -8.32 -4.56 3.06
CA LYS A 47 -8.61 -5.54 4.12
C LYS A 47 -10.09 -5.87 4.20
N ASP A 48 -10.96 -4.90 4.06
CA ASP A 48 -12.40 -5.07 4.24
C ASP A 48 -13.00 -5.98 3.17
N ILE A 49 -12.50 -5.92 1.94
CA ILE A 49 -12.95 -6.78 0.84
C ILE A 49 -12.06 -8.01 0.60
N THR A 50 -11.02 -8.22 1.44
CA THR A 50 -10.17 -9.41 1.32
C THR A 50 -10.98 -10.67 1.63
N PRO A 51 -11.00 -11.68 0.75
CA PRO A 51 -11.72 -12.91 1.00
C PRO A 51 -11.13 -13.66 2.21
N VAL A 52 -12.02 -14.16 3.06
CA VAL A 52 -11.65 -14.90 4.27
C VAL A 52 -12.20 -16.32 4.16
N SER A 53 -11.33 -17.32 4.32
CA SER A 53 -11.76 -18.72 4.37
C SER A 53 -12.57 -18.98 5.64
N LYS A 54 -13.60 -19.81 5.51
CA LYS A 54 -14.41 -20.30 6.65
C LYS A 54 -13.71 -21.45 7.40
N LYS A 55 -12.75 -22.12 6.77
CA LYS A 55 -12.08 -23.31 7.31
C LYS A 55 -10.60 -23.05 7.59
N VAL A 56 -10.06 -23.78 8.54
CA VAL A 56 -8.61 -23.86 8.77
C VAL A 56 -7.98 -24.63 7.61
N HIS A 57 -6.85 -24.14 7.12
CA HIS A 57 -6.07 -24.79 6.07
C HIS A 57 -4.72 -25.25 6.61
N ILE A 58 -4.25 -26.36 6.10
CA ILE A 58 -2.89 -26.84 6.38
C ILE A 58 -2.01 -26.45 5.19
N GLN A 59 -1.01 -25.60 5.44
CA GLN A 59 -0.02 -25.25 4.43
C GLN A 59 1.27 -26.02 4.69
N LYS A 60 1.71 -26.81 3.72
CA LYS A 60 3.00 -27.51 3.76
C LYS A 60 3.92 -26.95 2.69
N ARG A 61 5.06 -26.41 3.09
CA ARG A 61 6.12 -25.97 2.16
C ARG A 61 7.07 -27.14 1.88
N LYS A 62 7.67 -27.19 0.67
CA LYS A 62 8.52 -28.29 0.21
C LYS A 62 9.59 -28.75 1.20
N LYS A 63 10.11 -27.85 2.04
CA LYS A 63 11.18 -28.13 3.02
C LYS A 63 10.68 -28.32 4.46
N GLN A 64 9.35 -28.35 4.69
CA GLN A 64 8.81 -28.50 6.04
C GLN A 64 8.39 -29.95 6.30
N LYS A 65 8.83 -30.50 7.43
CA LYS A 65 8.45 -31.85 7.91
C LYS A 65 6.95 -31.92 8.24
N PHE A 66 6.40 -30.86 8.84
CA PHE A 66 5.01 -30.73 9.25
C PHE A 66 4.33 -29.54 8.58
N GLY A 67 3.02 -29.66 8.35
CA GLY A 67 2.21 -28.55 7.83
C GLY A 67 1.96 -27.47 8.89
N THR A 68 1.83 -26.22 8.47
CA THR A 68 1.45 -25.12 9.35
C THR A 68 -0.05 -24.89 9.25
N TYR A 69 -0.73 -24.82 10.38
CA TYR A 69 -2.16 -24.50 10.45
C TYR A 69 -2.38 -23.02 10.17
N ILE A 70 -3.10 -22.70 9.11
CA ILE A 70 -3.47 -21.35 8.71
C ILE A 70 -4.90 -21.08 9.17
N LYS A 71 -5.04 -20.24 10.19
CA LYS A 71 -6.35 -19.86 10.75
C LYS A 71 -7.11 -18.94 9.78
N PRO A 72 -8.45 -18.94 9.78
CA PRO A 72 -9.26 -17.96 9.07
C PRO A 72 -8.80 -16.52 9.36
N GLY A 73 -8.82 -15.66 8.36
CA GLY A 73 -8.39 -14.27 8.49
C GLY A 73 -6.88 -14.00 8.46
N THR A 74 -6.02 -15.04 8.43
CA THR A 74 -4.55 -14.85 8.30
C THR A 74 -4.20 -14.09 7.02
N GLY A 75 -4.87 -14.39 5.90
CA GLY A 75 -4.70 -13.66 4.64
C GLY A 75 -5.06 -12.18 4.78
N LYS A 76 -6.19 -11.85 5.42
CA LYS A 76 -6.60 -10.47 5.70
C LYS A 76 -5.56 -9.73 6.55
N LYS A 77 -4.96 -10.38 7.55
CA LYS A 77 -3.89 -9.82 8.38
C LYS A 77 -2.59 -9.58 7.60
N SER A 78 -2.36 -10.33 6.52
CA SER A 78 -1.16 -10.17 5.67
C SER A 78 -1.18 -8.89 4.82
N ILE A 79 -2.36 -8.30 4.57
CA ILE A 79 -2.47 -7.06 3.79
C ILE A 79 -1.74 -5.93 4.50
N GLY A 80 -0.85 -5.31 3.76
CA GLY A 80 -0.09 -4.19 4.29
C GLY A 80 0.57 -3.36 3.21
N LYS A 81 1.23 -2.28 3.63
CA LYS A 81 1.95 -1.37 2.77
C LYS A 81 3.45 -1.65 2.79
N THR A 82 4.09 -1.53 1.64
CA THR A 82 5.55 -1.58 1.50
C THR A 82 6.02 -0.30 0.83
N ILE A 83 6.95 0.40 1.45
CA ILE A 83 7.51 1.66 0.93
C ILE A 83 8.83 1.32 0.23
N MET A 84 8.93 1.62 -1.05
CA MET A 84 10.15 1.47 -1.85
C MET A 84 10.99 2.74 -1.71
N ARG A 85 11.90 2.75 -0.73
CA ARG A 85 12.76 3.92 -0.42
C ARG A 85 13.82 4.19 -1.47
N LYS A 86 14.33 3.14 -2.13
CA LYS A 86 15.42 3.23 -3.12
C LYS A 86 14.94 3.53 -4.54
N ALA A 87 13.63 3.63 -4.77
CA ALA A 87 13.11 4.04 -6.07
C ALA A 87 13.41 5.52 -6.30
N ARG A 88 13.66 5.91 -7.54
CA ARG A 88 13.84 7.32 -7.95
C ARG A 88 12.68 8.19 -7.45
N ASN A 89 11.48 7.62 -7.43
CA ASN A 89 10.30 8.21 -6.82
C ASN A 89 9.81 7.28 -5.70
N PRO A 90 9.65 7.77 -4.44
CA PRO A 90 9.12 6.97 -3.35
C PRO A 90 7.74 6.42 -3.71
N THR A 91 7.61 5.10 -3.76
CA THR A 91 6.37 4.43 -4.15
C THR A 91 5.88 3.56 -3.01
N ILE A 92 4.56 3.52 -2.81
CA ILE A 92 3.93 2.65 -1.84
C ILE A 92 3.13 1.57 -2.55
N TYR A 93 3.46 0.33 -2.24
CA TYR A 93 2.71 -0.83 -2.69
C TYR A 93 1.82 -1.36 -1.56
N ILE A 94 0.55 -1.61 -1.88
CA ILE A 94 -0.40 -2.27 -0.98
C ILE A 94 -0.68 -3.66 -1.54
N SER A 95 -0.31 -4.68 -0.79
CA SER A 95 -0.43 -6.07 -1.24
C SER A 95 -0.43 -7.04 -0.07
N PRO A 96 -0.85 -8.31 -0.30
CA PRO A 96 -0.58 -9.37 0.64
C PRO A 96 0.92 -9.56 0.82
N ARG A 97 1.41 -9.52 2.07
CA ARG A 97 2.83 -9.67 2.42
C ARG A 97 3.05 -10.96 3.19
N SER A 98 4.24 -11.55 3.04
CA SER A 98 4.67 -12.66 3.87
C SER A 98 5.51 -12.13 5.02
N THR A 99 4.99 -12.26 6.22
CA THR A 99 5.66 -11.85 7.47
C THR A 99 5.69 -13.04 8.43
N LYS A 100 6.47 -12.94 9.52
CA LYS A 100 6.48 -13.97 10.57
C LYS A 100 5.09 -14.24 11.18
N ARG A 101 4.20 -13.22 11.21
CA ARG A 101 2.87 -13.28 11.85
C ARG A 101 1.73 -13.58 10.88
N ALA A 102 1.91 -13.32 9.59
CA ALA A 102 0.86 -13.49 8.58
C ALA A 102 1.48 -13.74 7.21
N ASP A 103 1.05 -14.80 6.53
CA ASP A 103 1.54 -15.15 5.21
C ASP A 103 0.47 -14.87 4.14
N GLY A 104 0.77 -13.91 3.29
CA GLY A 104 -0.06 -13.53 2.16
C GLY A 104 0.30 -14.23 0.84
N TRP A 105 1.24 -15.17 0.87
CA TRP A 105 1.70 -15.86 -0.34
C TRP A 105 0.56 -16.53 -1.10
N TYR A 106 -0.32 -17.24 -0.39
CA TYR A 106 -1.48 -17.91 -1.01
C TYR A 106 -2.42 -16.90 -1.71
N LEU A 107 -2.76 -15.79 -1.05
CA LEU A 107 -3.60 -14.76 -1.65
C LEU A 107 -2.98 -14.20 -2.93
N ARG A 108 -1.67 -13.92 -2.91
CA ARG A 108 -0.95 -13.34 -4.04
C ARG A 108 -0.84 -14.30 -5.22
N GLN A 109 -0.52 -15.57 -4.97
CA GLN A 109 -0.23 -16.52 -6.04
C GLN A 109 -1.49 -17.19 -6.60
N PHE A 110 -2.48 -17.48 -5.77
CA PHE A 110 -3.64 -18.27 -6.17
C PHE A 110 -4.93 -17.48 -6.23
N VAL A 111 -5.18 -16.59 -5.28
CA VAL A 111 -6.45 -15.84 -5.25
C VAL A 111 -6.42 -14.67 -6.22
N ILE A 112 -5.40 -13.82 -6.18
CA ILE A 112 -5.32 -12.64 -7.06
C ILE A 112 -5.11 -13.05 -8.51
N LYS A 113 -4.14 -13.94 -8.78
CA LYS A 113 -3.81 -14.38 -10.14
C LYS A 113 -4.79 -15.39 -10.70
N GLY A 114 -5.42 -16.16 -9.82
CA GLY A 114 -6.19 -17.33 -10.22
C GLY A 114 -5.32 -18.53 -10.58
N THR A 115 -5.95 -19.67 -10.79
CA THR A 115 -5.34 -20.92 -11.26
C THR A 115 -6.31 -21.64 -12.19
N LYS A 116 -5.94 -22.80 -12.75
CA LYS A 116 -6.86 -23.62 -13.53
C LYS A 116 -8.19 -23.93 -12.79
N ASN A 117 -8.13 -24.06 -11.45
CA ASN A 117 -9.26 -24.45 -10.60
C ASN A 117 -9.81 -23.31 -9.74
N ILE A 118 -9.18 -22.14 -9.72
CA ILE A 118 -9.57 -20.98 -8.90
C ILE A 118 -9.68 -19.76 -9.81
N ALA A 119 -10.88 -19.21 -9.93
CA ALA A 119 -11.09 -17.98 -10.67
C ALA A 119 -10.27 -16.82 -10.05
N SER A 120 -9.66 -15.99 -10.89
CA SER A 120 -8.93 -14.79 -10.45
C SER A 120 -9.86 -13.85 -9.68
N ASN A 121 -9.41 -13.38 -8.54
CA ASN A 121 -10.11 -12.41 -7.71
C ASN A 121 -9.18 -11.25 -7.34
N ASN A 122 -9.09 -10.27 -8.21
CA ASN A 122 -8.26 -9.08 -7.95
C ASN A 122 -8.99 -8.08 -7.03
N PHE A 123 -9.18 -8.48 -5.78
CA PHE A 123 -9.81 -7.64 -4.76
C PHE A 123 -9.00 -6.37 -4.45
N VAL A 124 -7.67 -6.40 -4.62
CA VAL A 124 -6.80 -5.23 -4.40
C VAL A 124 -7.14 -4.12 -5.40
N ASP A 125 -7.25 -4.45 -6.68
CA ASP A 125 -7.60 -3.52 -7.74
C ASP A 125 -9.03 -2.98 -7.57
N ARG A 126 -9.98 -3.84 -7.23
CA ARG A 126 -11.37 -3.41 -6.92
C ARG A 126 -11.43 -2.42 -5.77
N ALA A 127 -10.68 -2.66 -4.68
CA ALA A 127 -10.61 -1.70 -3.58
C ALA A 127 -10.03 -0.36 -4.03
N HIS A 128 -8.99 -0.41 -4.86
CA HIS A 128 -8.34 0.78 -5.39
C HIS A 128 -9.33 1.62 -6.21
N ARG A 129 -9.97 1.02 -7.22
CA ARG A 129 -10.95 1.72 -8.08
C ARG A 129 -12.10 2.32 -7.29
N ALA A 130 -12.65 1.58 -6.31
CA ALA A 130 -13.76 2.04 -5.49
C ALA A 130 -13.41 3.21 -4.55
N ASN A 131 -12.16 3.35 -4.12
CA ASN A 131 -11.77 4.30 -3.08
C ASN A 131 -10.79 5.38 -3.57
N GLN A 132 -10.33 5.33 -4.82
CA GLN A 132 -9.31 6.23 -5.37
C GLN A 132 -9.68 7.70 -5.18
N GLY A 133 -10.87 8.14 -5.58
CA GLY A 133 -11.29 9.54 -5.50
C GLY A 133 -11.31 10.08 -4.06
N THR A 134 -11.86 9.31 -3.11
CA THR A 134 -11.90 9.69 -1.69
C THR A 134 -10.51 9.79 -1.08
N ILE A 135 -9.64 8.84 -1.44
CA ILE A 135 -8.28 8.80 -0.91
C ILE A 135 -7.44 9.94 -1.48
N THR A 136 -7.57 10.25 -2.78
CA THR A 136 -6.90 11.38 -3.42
C THR A 136 -7.28 12.70 -2.76
N LYS A 137 -8.57 12.99 -2.59
CA LYS A 137 -9.03 14.20 -1.89
C LYS A 137 -8.49 14.30 -0.46
N SER A 138 -8.52 13.19 0.29
CA SER A 138 -7.94 13.15 1.64
C SER A 138 -6.42 13.34 1.66
N ALA A 139 -5.73 12.87 0.62
CA ALA A 139 -4.30 13.04 0.46
C ALA A 139 -3.93 14.51 0.19
N GLU A 140 -4.65 15.16 -0.73
CA GLU A 140 -4.46 16.58 -1.06
C GLU A 140 -4.54 17.47 0.19
N VAL A 141 -5.59 17.30 1.01
CA VAL A 141 -5.77 18.06 2.24
C VAL A 141 -4.61 17.86 3.22
N LYS A 142 -4.14 16.62 3.40
CA LYS A 142 -3.03 16.33 4.32
C LYS A 142 -1.70 16.84 3.81
N ILE A 143 -1.48 16.78 2.49
CA ILE A 143 -0.27 17.31 1.86
C ILE A 143 -0.26 18.83 1.99
N ALA A 144 -1.37 19.51 1.70
CA ALA A 144 -1.48 20.96 1.87
C ALA A 144 -1.18 21.40 3.31
N LYS A 145 -1.73 20.72 4.31
CA LYS A 145 -1.42 20.98 5.73
C LYS A 145 0.05 20.75 6.07
N TYR A 146 0.66 19.72 5.50
CA TYR A 146 2.09 19.46 5.71
C TYR A 146 2.96 20.57 5.13
N ILE A 147 2.65 21.02 3.91
CA ILE A 147 3.38 22.11 3.25
C ILE A 147 3.25 23.40 4.04
N GLN A 148 2.02 23.77 4.44
CA GLN A 148 1.79 24.96 5.26
C GLN A 148 2.62 24.92 6.54
N LYS A 149 2.63 23.79 7.23
CA LYS A 149 3.47 23.61 8.43
C LYS A 149 4.97 23.80 8.16
N GLN A 150 5.46 23.40 6.99
CA GLN A 150 6.88 23.63 6.65
C GLN A 150 7.15 25.11 6.33
N ILE A 151 6.22 25.79 5.66
CA ILE A 151 6.28 27.24 5.40
C ILE A 151 6.32 28.01 6.73
N ASP A 152 5.39 27.71 7.64
CA ASP A 152 5.31 28.36 8.95
C ASP A 152 6.61 28.17 9.78
N ARG A 153 7.22 26.99 9.69
CA ARG A 153 8.52 26.73 10.34
C ARG A 153 9.67 27.54 9.76
N LEU A 154 9.65 27.79 8.44
CA LEU A 154 10.68 28.59 7.78
C LEU A 154 10.49 30.08 8.00
N SER A 155 9.26 30.55 8.18
CA SER A 155 8.98 31.98 8.48
C SER A 155 9.23 32.35 9.93
N ASN A 156 9.29 31.36 10.84
CA ASN A 156 9.56 31.57 12.27
C ASN A 156 11.00 31.21 12.68
N ALA A 157 11.86 30.88 11.73
CA ALA A 157 13.28 30.59 11.93
C ALA A 157 14.16 31.72 11.41
#